data_d75a407265c47c8fb8339e2bc6b01ed2
#
_entry.id   d75a407265c47c8fb8339e2bc6b01ed2
#
_cell.length_a   1.000
_cell.length_b   1.000
_cell.length_c   1.000
_cell.angle_alpha   90.00
_cell.angle_beta   90.00
_cell.angle_gamma   90.00
#
_symmetry.space_group_name_H-M   'P 1'
#
loop_
_entity.id
_entity.type
_entity.pdbx_description
1 polymer ?
#
loop_
_entity_poly.entity_id
_entity_poly.type
_entity_poly.pdbx_seq_one_letter_code
_entity_poly.pdbx_strand_id
1 'polypeptide(L)'
;ITQNLLNQAFGSAESAVDIGRTSGSLIFCFILAAFVWLSTKAVDRFTTVLIVGMVVAFFLSTAGLLSSVKTEVLFNTIAEGEQSYLPYLLTALPVCLVSFGFHGNVPSLVKYYDRDGSRVMKSIFIGTGLALVIYVLWQLAVQGNLPRTEFAPVIEKGGDVSVLLEALHKYIEVEYIAVVLNFFAYMAIATSFLGVTLGLF
;
A
#
# COMPACT_ATOMS: atom_id res chain seq x y z
N ILE A 1 9.88 9.23 3.00
CA ILE A 1 8.66 9.86 2.50
C ILE A 1 8.73 11.36 2.72
N THR A 2 8.81 11.84 3.98
CA THR A 2 8.86 13.27 4.31
C THR A 2 10.04 13.96 3.63
N GLN A 3 11.21 13.33 3.59
CA GLN A 3 12.40 13.83 2.89
C GLN A 3 12.15 13.98 1.37
N ASN A 4 11.51 12.97 0.75
CA ASN A 4 11.22 13.01 -0.69
C ASN A 4 10.17 14.07 -1.03
N LEU A 5 9.14 14.23 -0.19
CA LEU A 5 8.14 15.28 -0.35
C LEU A 5 8.74 16.68 -0.16
N LEU A 6 9.64 16.85 0.81
CA LEU A 6 10.33 18.12 1.02
C LEU A 6 11.29 18.43 -0.14
N ASN A 7 12.02 17.44 -0.64
CA ASN A 7 12.89 17.61 -1.80
C ASN A 7 12.10 17.91 -3.07
N GLN A 8 10.91 17.35 -3.26
CA GLN A 8 10.03 17.69 -4.37
C GLN A 8 9.39 19.07 -4.23
N ALA A 9 9.01 19.47 -3.02
CA ALA A 9 8.38 20.77 -2.77
C ALA A 9 9.38 21.95 -2.75
N PHE A 10 10.61 21.71 -2.29
CA PHE A 10 11.63 22.73 -2.08
C PHE A 10 12.92 22.50 -2.87
N GLY A 11 12.92 21.56 -3.80
CA GLY A 11 14.08 21.05 -4.54
C GLY A 11 14.74 22.00 -5.55
N SER A 12 14.56 23.30 -5.41
CA SER A 12 15.32 24.33 -6.14
C SER A 12 16.28 25.12 -5.26
N ALA A 13 16.45 24.76 -4.00
CA ALA A 13 17.38 25.42 -3.10
C ALA A 13 18.57 24.49 -2.80
N GLU A 14 19.76 25.03 -2.97
CA GLU A 14 21.10 24.46 -2.84
C GLU A 14 21.48 23.95 -1.43
N SER A 15 20.48 23.73 -0.57
CA SER A 15 20.61 23.10 0.75
C SER A 15 19.51 22.07 0.94
N ALA A 16 19.77 20.83 0.49
CA ALA A 16 18.99 19.68 0.94
C ALA A 16 19.12 19.59 2.47
N VAL A 17 18.06 19.99 3.19
CA VAL A 17 18.01 19.81 4.63
C VAL A 17 17.92 18.32 4.87
N ASP A 18 19.02 17.70 5.26
CA ASP A 18 19.07 16.30 5.66
C ASP A 18 18.36 16.15 7.01
N ILE A 19 17.05 16.01 6.94
CA ILE A 19 16.24 15.69 8.11
C ILE A 19 16.38 14.21 8.33
N GLY A 20 17.09 13.82 9.37
CA GLY A 20 17.28 12.44 9.75
C GLY A 20 15.93 11.67 9.71
N ARG A 21 15.95 10.40 9.32
CA ARG A 21 14.76 9.54 9.13
C ARG A 21 13.76 9.64 10.28
N THR A 22 14.25 9.70 11.52
CA THR A 22 13.44 9.83 12.74
C THR A 22 12.75 11.19 12.83
N SER A 23 13.47 12.26 12.55
CA SER A 23 12.91 13.63 12.61
C SER A 23 11.85 13.85 11.53
N GLY A 24 12.05 13.32 10.33
CA GLY A 24 11.06 13.36 9.25
C GLY A 24 9.78 12.61 9.59
N SER A 25 9.88 11.44 10.24
CA SER A 25 8.72 10.67 10.69
C SER A 25 7.97 11.40 11.80
N LEU A 26 8.67 12.01 12.74
CA LEU A 26 8.05 12.80 13.83
C LEU A 26 7.31 14.02 13.30
N ILE A 27 7.89 14.77 12.36
CA ILE A 27 7.24 15.92 11.73
C ILE A 27 5.95 15.48 11.02
N PHE A 28 6.00 14.39 10.24
CA PHE A 28 4.83 13.85 9.55
C PHE A 28 3.73 13.45 10.54
N CYS A 29 4.06 12.70 11.58
CA CYS A 29 3.12 12.30 12.62
C CYS A 29 2.52 13.52 13.33
N PHE A 30 3.34 14.54 13.62
CA PHE A 30 2.88 15.74 14.33
C PHE A 30 1.91 16.57 13.49
N ILE A 31 2.20 16.73 12.19
CA ILE A 31 1.32 17.45 11.25
C ILE A 31 -0.03 16.74 11.14
N LEU A 32 -0.03 15.42 10.94
CA LEU A 32 -1.27 14.65 10.83
C LEU A 32 -2.04 14.59 12.15
N ALA A 33 -1.37 14.47 13.29
CA ALA A 33 -2.00 14.50 14.60
C ALA A 33 -2.64 15.87 14.90
N ALA A 34 -1.96 16.97 14.59
CA ALA A 34 -2.49 18.31 14.70
C ALA A 34 -3.74 18.52 13.80
N PHE A 35 -3.70 17.94 12.60
CA PHE A 35 -4.83 17.97 11.67
C PHE A 35 -6.05 17.23 12.22
N VAL A 36 -5.86 16.05 12.83
CA VAL A 36 -6.92 15.28 13.51
C VAL A 36 -7.50 16.06 14.70
N TRP A 37 -6.65 16.72 15.48
CA TRP A 37 -7.07 17.48 16.65
C TRP A 37 -7.89 18.74 16.29
N LEU A 38 -7.57 19.39 15.16
CA LEU A 38 -8.21 20.64 14.74
C LEU A 38 -9.67 20.46 14.28
N SER A 39 -10.00 19.40 13.55
CA SER A 39 -11.37 19.18 13.07
C SER A 39 -11.61 17.80 12.48
N THR A 40 -12.44 17.01 13.14
CA THR A 40 -12.88 15.68 12.65
C THR A 40 -13.54 15.74 11.26
N LYS A 41 -14.33 16.82 11.00
CA LYS A 41 -14.97 17.00 9.69
C LYS A 41 -13.99 17.32 8.56
N ALA A 42 -12.93 18.07 8.86
CA ALA A 42 -11.88 18.37 7.89
C ALA A 42 -11.07 17.11 7.57
N VAL A 43 -10.77 16.30 8.60
CA VAL A 43 -10.08 15.01 8.44
C VAL A 43 -10.89 14.05 7.56
N ASP A 44 -12.19 13.93 7.79
CA ASP A 44 -13.08 13.06 7.04
C ASP A 44 -13.09 13.43 5.53
N ARG A 45 -13.25 14.71 5.21
CA ARG A 45 -13.18 15.20 3.82
C ARG A 45 -11.81 14.97 3.19
N PHE A 46 -10.74 15.27 3.92
CA PHE A 46 -9.38 15.08 3.44
C PHE A 46 -9.09 13.61 3.19
N THR A 47 -9.47 12.73 4.12
CA THR A 47 -9.34 11.27 3.97
C THR A 47 -10.11 10.76 2.76
N THR A 48 -11.32 11.27 2.52
CA THR A 48 -12.11 10.90 1.34
C THR A 48 -11.37 11.26 0.03
N VAL A 49 -10.80 12.46 -0.05
CA VAL A 49 -10.01 12.89 -1.22
C VAL A 49 -8.77 12.00 -1.40
N LEU A 50 -8.06 11.70 -0.30
CA LEU A 50 -6.91 10.79 -0.33
C LEU A 50 -7.29 9.40 -0.81
N ILE A 51 -8.41 8.84 -0.34
CA ILE A 51 -8.89 7.52 -0.75
C ILE A 51 -9.23 7.51 -2.25
N VAL A 52 -9.92 8.53 -2.75
CA VAL A 52 -10.22 8.62 -4.18
C VAL A 52 -8.94 8.72 -5.01
N GLY A 53 -8.00 9.58 -4.59
CA GLY A 53 -6.69 9.69 -5.24
C GLY A 53 -5.91 8.38 -5.21
N MET A 54 -5.92 7.68 -4.08
CA MET A 54 -5.28 6.37 -3.93
C MET A 54 -5.90 5.32 -4.86
N VAL A 55 -7.23 5.25 -4.95
CA VAL A 55 -7.93 4.31 -5.82
C VAL A 55 -7.59 4.57 -7.29
N VAL A 56 -7.63 5.82 -7.72
CA VAL A 56 -7.25 6.20 -9.09
C VAL A 56 -5.79 5.85 -9.38
N ALA A 57 -4.88 6.21 -8.48
CA ALA A 57 -3.46 5.89 -8.62
C ALA A 57 -3.20 4.37 -8.64
N PHE A 58 -3.92 3.61 -7.81
CA PHE A 58 -3.84 2.15 -7.81
C PHE A 58 -4.23 1.55 -9.17
N PHE A 59 -5.37 1.95 -9.72
CA PHE A 59 -5.83 1.42 -11.00
C PHE A 59 -4.90 1.83 -12.15
N LEU A 60 -4.42 3.06 -12.18
CA LEU A 60 -3.49 3.54 -13.21
C LEU A 60 -2.15 2.80 -13.14
N SER A 61 -1.56 2.67 -11.94
CA SER A 61 -0.28 1.97 -11.77
C SER A 61 -0.41 0.47 -12.04
N THR A 62 -1.46 -0.17 -11.51
CA THR A 62 -1.69 -1.61 -11.68
C THR A 62 -1.99 -1.95 -13.14
N ALA A 63 -2.79 -1.14 -13.84
CA ALA A 63 -3.06 -1.34 -15.28
C ALA A 63 -1.76 -1.21 -16.10
N GLY A 64 -0.93 -0.20 -15.80
CA GLY A 64 0.38 -0.03 -16.42
C GLY A 64 1.31 -1.22 -16.17
N LEU A 65 1.41 -1.70 -14.92
CA LEU A 65 2.21 -2.88 -14.59
C LEU A 65 1.68 -4.16 -15.24
N LEU A 66 0.36 -4.35 -15.28
CA LEU A 66 -0.25 -5.53 -15.91
C LEU A 66 -0.01 -5.58 -17.42
N SER A 67 0.07 -4.43 -18.08
CA SER A 67 0.41 -4.39 -19.52
C SER A 67 1.85 -4.79 -19.82
N SER A 68 2.74 -4.72 -18.83
CA SER A 68 4.17 -5.05 -18.94
C SER A 68 4.51 -6.42 -18.34
N VAL A 69 3.52 -7.21 -17.90
CA VAL A 69 3.73 -8.53 -17.29
C VAL A 69 4.43 -9.49 -18.25
N LYS A 70 5.53 -10.05 -17.79
CA LYS A 70 6.29 -11.10 -18.50
C LYS A 70 5.92 -12.45 -17.87
N THR A 71 5.34 -13.34 -18.66
CA THR A 71 4.92 -14.69 -18.20
C THR A 71 6.09 -15.50 -17.67
N GLU A 72 7.28 -15.35 -18.24
CA GLU A 72 8.50 -16.00 -17.81
C GLU A 72 8.92 -15.58 -16.39
N VAL A 73 8.75 -14.29 -16.05
CA VAL A 73 9.03 -13.74 -14.73
C VAL A 73 7.95 -14.20 -13.73
N LEU A 74 6.68 -14.14 -14.14
CA LEU A 74 5.53 -14.51 -13.31
C LEU A 74 5.61 -15.97 -12.85
N PHE A 75 5.89 -16.90 -13.78
CA PHE A 75 5.99 -18.32 -13.48
C PHE A 75 7.40 -18.77 -13.09
N ASN A 76 8.35 -17.84 -13.01
CA ASN A 76 9.74 -18.11 -12.64
C ASN A 76 10.40 -19.22 -13.49
N THR A 77 10.07 -19.27 -14.78
CA THR A 77 10.60 -20.29 -15.71
C THR A 77 12.07 -20.09 -16.06
N ILE A 78 12.64 -18.93 -15.68
CA ILE A 78 14.05 -18.57 -15.90
C ILE A 78 14.95 -19.19 -14.82
N ALA A 79 14.41 -19.57 -13.66
CA ALA A 79 15.19 -20.16 -12.57
C ALA A 79 15.55 -21.62 -12.88
N GLU A 80 16.83 -21.95 -12.84
CA GLU A 80 17.30 -23.32 -12.93
C GLU A 80 16.92 -24.09 -11.66
N GLY A 81 16.09 -25.13 -11.80
CA GLY A 81 15.69 -26.06 -10.73
C GLY A 81 14.21 -26.01 -10.36
N GLU A 82 13.68 -27.16 -9.95
CA GLU A 82 12.32 -27.27 -9.39
C GLU A 82 12.26 -26.60 -8.00
N GLN A 83 11.74 -25.39 -7.93
CA GLN A 83 11.49 -24.72 -6.65
C GLN A 83 10.05 -24.98 -6.21
N SER A 84 9.88 -25.82 -5.19
CA SER A 84 8.58 -26.00 -4.55
C SER A 84 8.33 -24.91 -3.52
N TYR A 85 7.26 -24.14 -3.70
CA TYR A 85 6.83 -23.09 -2.76
C TYR A 85 5.85 -23.61 -1.69
N LEU A 86 5.40 -24.87 -1.78
CA LEU A 86 4.47 -25.48 -0.83
C LEU A 86 4.90 -25.40 0.65
N PRO A 87 6.18 -25.60 1.02
CA PRO A 87 6.61 -25.47 2.42
C PRO A 87 6.40 -24.08 3.02
N TYR A 88 6.41 -23.02 2.16
CA TYR A 88 6.25 -21.65 2.59
C TYR A 88 4.78 -21.21 2.75
N LEU A 89 3.82 -22.03 2.32
CA LEU A 89 2.41 -21.74 2.40
C LEU A 89 1.95 -21.50 3.84
N LEU A 90 2.38 -22.35 4.77
CA LEU A 90 2.05 -22.21 6.18
C LEU A 90 2.67 -20.95 6.80
N THR A 91 3.88 -20.61 6.39
CA THR A 91 4.57 -19.39 6.85
C THR A 91 3.88 -18.12 6.35
N ALA A 92 3.19 -18.17 5.21
CA ALA A 92 2.44 -17.04 4.66
C ALA A 92 1.07 -16.81 5.35
N LEU A 93 0.51 -17.82 6.05
CA LEU A 93 -0.81 -17.73 6.67
C LEU A 93 -0.97 -16.53 7.62
N PRO A 94 -0.02 -16.22 8.54
CA PRO A 94 -0.16 -15.06 9.43
C PRO A 94 -0.28 -13.74 8.65
N VAL A 95 0.48 -13.59 7.57
CA VAL A 95 0.42 -12.40 6.70
C VAL A 95 -0.94 -12.30 6.02
N CYS A 96 -1.47 -13.42 5.50
CA CYS A 96 -2.80 -13.47 4.91
C CYS A 96 -3.88 -13.08 5.92
N LEU A 97 -3.81 -13.56 7.16
CA LEU A 97 -4.75 -13.23 8.23
C LEU A 97 -4.74 -11.73 8.55
N VAL A 98 -3.55 -11.12 8.65
CA VAL A 98 -3.42 -9.68 8.89
C VAL A 98 -3.95 -8.86 7.72
N SER A 99 -3.74 -9.32 6.47
CA SER A 99 -4.23 -8.65 5.26
C SER A 99 -5.75 -8.54 5.19
N PHE A 100 -6.47 -9.46 5.86
CA PHE A 100 -7.93 -9.44 6.00
C PHE A 100 -8.38 -9.04 7.42
N GLY A 101 -7.59 -8.24 8.12
CA GLY A 101 -7.77 -7.86 9.53
C GLY A 101 -8.89 -6.84 9.80
N PHE A 102 -10.04 -6.94 9.14
CA PHE A 102 -11.19 -6.02 9.31
C PHE A 102 -12.08 -6.33 10.52
N HIS A 103 -11.81 -7.39 11.25
CA HIS A 103 -12.66 -7.85 12.36
C HIS A 103 -12.90 -6.79 13.45
N GLY A 104 -11.96 -5.87 13.67
CA GLY A 104 -12.14 -4.73 14.58
C GLY A 104 -13.27 -3.76 14.15
N ASN A 105 -13.60 -3.72 12.87
CA ASN A 105 -14.65 -2.86 12.33
C ASN A 105 -16.05 -3.51 12.31
N VAL A 106 -16.15 -4.82 12.59
CA VAL A 106 -17.42 -5.56 12.56
C VAL A 106 -18.46 -4.99 13.54
N PRO A 107 -18.10 -4.63 14.80
CA PRO A 107 -19.07 -4.02 15.73
C PRO A 107 -19.67 -2.71 15.20
N SER A 108 -18.86 -1.87 14.57
CA SER A 108 -19.32 -0.61 13.95
C SER A 108 -20.26 -0.88 12.77
N LEU A 109 -19.95 -1.89 11.96
CA LEU A 109 -20.78 -2.31 10.84
C LEU A 109 -22.13 -2.86 11.31
N VAL A 110 -22.15 -3.66 12.39
CA VAL A 110 -23.37 -4.17 13.02
C VAL A 110 -24.25 -3.02 13.51
N LYS A 111 -23.65 -1.99 14.13
CA LYS A 111 -24.35 -0.80 14.57
C LYS A 111 -24.91 0.01 13.39
N TYR A 112 -24.13 0.15 12.32
CA TYR A 112 -24.51 0.89 11.11
C TYR A 112 -25.75 0.27 10.41
N TYR A 113 -25.86 -1.06 10.40
CA TYR A 113 -26.99 -1.79 9.81
C TYR A 113 -28.10 -2.15 10.81
N ASP A 114 -28.20 -1.45 11.94
CA ASP A 114 -29.22 -1.69 12.97
C ASP A 114 -29.35 -3.17 13.40
N ARG A 115 -28.22 -3.88 13.48
CA ARG A 115 -28.10 -5.31 13.81
C ARG A 115 -28.74 -6.26 12.79
N ASP A 116 -28.98 -5.81 11.56
CA ASP A 116 -29.41 -6.70 10.47
C ASP A 116 -28.23 -7.60 10.05
N GLY A 117 -28.20 -8.83 10.58
CA GLY A 117 -27.13 -9.80 10.32
C GLY A 117 -26.97 -10.15 8.84
N SER A 118 -28.04 -10.14 8.05
CA SER A 118 -27.99 -10.44 6.62
C SER A 118 -27.24 -9.35 5.85
N ARG A 119 -27.51 -8.08 6.15
CA ARG A 119 -26.83 -6.94 5.52
C ARG A 119 -25.35 -6.88 5.93
N VAL A 120 -25.08 -7.12 7.22
CA VAL A 120 -23.71 -7.19 7.74
C VAL A 120 -22.91 -8.27 7.01
N MET A 121 -23.45 -9.49 6.91
CA MET A 121 -22.78 -10.61 6.23
C MET A 121 -22.53 -10.32 4.76
N LYS A 122 -23.53 -9.79 4.03
CA LYS A 122 -23.35 -9.40 2.62
C LYS A 122 -22.26 -8.35 2.45
N SER A 123 -22.24 -7.34 3.31
CA SER A 123 -21.23 -6.28 3.27
C SER A 123 -19.81 -6.82 3.48
N ILE A 124 -19.64 -7.71 4.47
CA ILE A 124 -18.37 -8.37 4.75
C ILE A 124 -17.95 -9.23 3.55
N PHE A 125 -18.85 -10.06 3.03
CA PHE A 125 -18.54 -10.96 1.92
C PHE A 125 -18.11 -10.18 0.64
N ILE A 126 -18.88 -9.14 0.28
CA ILE A 126 -18.57 -8.30 -0.89
C ILE A 126 -17.25 -7.55 -0.66
N GLY A 127 -17.06 -6.95 0.51
CA GLY A 127 -15.84 -6.20 0.83
C GLY A 127 -14.60 -7.08 0.83
N THR A 128 -14.68 -8.27 1.42
CA THR A 128 -13.58 -9.25 1.42
C THR A 128 -13.27 -9.77 0.03
N GLY A 129 -14.30 -10.05 -0.77
CA GLY A 129 -14.14 -10.48 -2.15
C GLY A 129 -13.48 -9.41 -3.01
N LEU A 130 -13.88 -8.15 -2.86
CA LEU A 130 -13.25 -7.02 -3.54
C LEU A 130 -11.78 -6.86 -3.13
N ALA A 131 -11.49 -6.94 -1.83
CA ALA A 131 -10.11 -6.88 -1.34
C ALA A 131 -9.25 -8.02 -1.91
N LEU A 132 -9.79 -9.23 -1.98
CA LEU A 132 -9.11 -10.37 -2.59
C LEU A 132 -8.76 -10.11 -4.06
N VAL A 133 -9.70 -9.59 -4.85
CA VAL A 133 -9.45 -9.24 -6.26
C VAL A 133 -8.34 -8.20 -6.38
N ILE A 134 -8.37 -7.17 -5.56
CA ILE A 134 -7.33 -6.13 -5.52
C ILE A 134 -5.95 -6.73 -5.18
N TYR A 135 -5.89 -7.61 -4.18
CA TYR A 135 -4.63 -8.26 -3.80
C TYR A 135 -4.09 -9.17 -4.90
N VAL A 136 -4.95 -9.94 -5.55
CA VAL A 136 -4.54 -10.80 -6.67
C VAL A 136 -4.00 -9.97 -7.84
N LEU A 137 -4.70 -8.90 -8.22
CA LEU A 137 -4.25 -7.99 -9.28
C LEU A 137 -2.90 -7.37 -8.96
N TRP A 138 -2.72 -6.90 -7.71
CA TRP A 138 -1.44 -6.37 -7.25
C TRP A 138 -0.32 -7.40 -7.29
N GLN A 139 -0.57 -8.62 -6.80
CA GLN A 139 0.42 -9.69 -6.81
C GLN A 139 0.83 -10.07 -8.25
N LEU A 140 -0.13 -10.17 -9.16
CA LEU A 140 0.15 -10.43 -10.57
C LEU A 140 0.99 -9.31 -11.20
N ALA A 141 0.64 -8.06 -10.90
CA ALA A 141 1.33 -6.89 -11.40
C ALA A 141 2.79 -6.83 -10.91
N VAL A 142 3.02 -7.03 -9.61
CA VAL A 142 4.36 -6.97 -9.02
C VAL A 142 5.19 -8.19 -9.43
N GLN A 143 4.68 -9.39 -9.24
CA GLN A 143 5.43 -10.63 -9.51
C GLN A 143 5.65 -10.89 -11.00
N GLY A 144 4.82 -10.33 -11.86
CA GLY A 144 5.00 -10.40 -13.31
C GLY A 144 6.05 -9.45 -13.87
N ASN A 145 6.47 -8.45 -13.10
CA ASN A 145 7.47 -7.47 -13.50
C ASN A 145 8.79 -7.59 -12.73
N LEU A 146 8.77 -8.13 -11.50
CA LEU A 146 9.95 -8.19 -10.63
C LEU A 146 10.46 -9.64 -10.51
N PRO A 147 11.70 -9.95 -10.95
CA PRO A 147 12.31 -11.25 -10.76
C PRO A 147 12.41 -11.64 -9.28
N ARG A 148 12.29 -12.92 -8.96
CA ARG A 148 12.29 -13.44 -7.58
C ARG A 148 13.55 -13.06 -6.79
N THR A 149 14.69 -12.97 -7.46
CA THR A 149 15.98 -12.59 -6.86
C THR A 149 15.99 -11.17 -6.30
N GLU A 150 15.19 -10.27 -6.88
CA GLU A 150 15.12 -8.86 -6.46
C GLU A 150 14.28 -8.65 -5.18
N PHE A 151 13.58 -9.69 -4.71
CA PHE A 151 12.86 -9.62 -3.43
C PHE A 151 13.79 -9.78 -2.21
N ALA A 152 15.00 -10.35 -2.38
CA ALA A 152 15.93 -10.54 -1.28
C ALA A 152 16.27 -9.23 -0.53
N PRO A 153 16.65 -8.13 -1.19
CA PRO A 153 16.92 -6.86 -0.51
C PRO A 153 15.69 -6.27 0.18
N VAL A 154 14.47 -6.53 -0.36
CA VAL A 154 13.22 -6.07 0.26
C VAL A 154 12.97 -6.82 1.56
N ILE A 155 13.21 -8.14 1.58
CA ILE A 155 13.06 -9.00 2.76
C ILE A 155 14.08 -8.62 3.83
N GLU A 156 15.35 -8.44 3.46
CA GLU A 156 16.42 -8.04 4.38
C GLU A 156 16.14 -6.70 5.09
N LYS A 157 15.45 -5.76 4.41
CA LYS A 157 15.01 -4.49 4.97
C LYS A 157 13.63 -4.55 5.63
N GLY A 158 13.14 -5.75 5.96
CA GLY A 158 11.89 -5.94 6.71
C GLY A 158 10.63 -5.67 5.91
N GLY A 159 10.66 -5.78 4.59
CA GLY A 159 9.51 -5.55 3.71
C GLY A 159 9.22 -4.07 3.46
N ASP A 160 10.24 -3.22 3.49
CA ASP A 160 10.07 -1.78 3.24
C ASP A 160 9.56 -1.54 1.81
N VAL A 161 8.39 -0.91 1.72
CA VAL A 161 7.72 -0.58 0.46
C VAL A 161 8.58 0.31 -0.43
N SER A 162 9.37 1.22 0.15
CA SER A 162 10.26 2.10 -0.62
C SER A 162 11.31 1.30 -1.38
N VAL A 163 11.85 0.24 -0.77
CA VAL A 163 12.83 -0.65 -1.41
C VAL A 163 12.19 -1.49 -2.51
N LEU A 164 10.95 -1.94 -2.31
CA LEU A 164 10.18 -2.63 -3.35
C LEU A 164 9.94 -1.73 -4.55
N LEU A 165 9.56 -0.47 -4.31
CA LEU A 165 9.34 0.51 -5.39
C LEU A 165 10.63 0.82 -6.14
N GLU A 166 11.75 0.96 -5.44
CA GLU A 166 13.07 1.17 -6.04
C GLU A 166 13.48 -0.03 -6.90
N ALA A 167 13.23 -1.26 -6.42
CA ALA A 167 13.47 -2.46 -7.21
C ALA A 167 12.59 -2.49 -8.47
N LEU A 168 11.31 -2.20 -8.35
CA LEU A 168 10.38 -2.13 -9.48
C LEU A 168 10.79 -1.07 -10.50
N HIS A 169 11.29 0.10 -10.08
CA HIS A 169 11.75 1.16 -10.97
C HIS A 169 12.82 0.71 -11.97
N LYS A 170 13.67 -0.26 -11.61
CA LYS A 170 14.70 -0.80 -12.51
C LYS A 170 14.12 -1.59 -13.68
N TYR A 171 12.92 -2.12 -13.52
CA TYR A 171 12.26 -3.01 -14.49
C TYR A 171 11.09 -2.37 -15.22
N ILE A 172 10.66 -1.19 -14.76
CA ILE A 172 9.57 -0.41 -15.38
C ILE A 172 10.18 0.54 -16.41
N GLU A 173 9.90 0.28 -17.68
CA GLU A 173 10.38 1.12 -18.79
C GLU A 173 9.66 2.47 -18.90
N VAL A 174 8.51 2.61 -18.23
CA VAL A 174 7.63 3.76 -18.37
C VAL A 174 7.66 4.62 -17.11
N GLU A 175 8.30 5.77 -17.19
CA GLU A 175 8.57 6.69 -16.09
C GLU A 175 7.29 7.13 -15.33
N TYR A 176 6.16 7.35 -16.04
CA TYR A 176 4.93 7.79 -15.37
C TYR A 176 4.38 6.74 -14.38
N ILE A 177 4.57 5.43 -14.64
CA ILE A 177 4.09 4.36 -13.75
C ILE A 177 4.79 4.48 -12.41
N ALA A 178 6.08 4.76 -12.41
CA ALA A 178 6.88 4.97 -11.22
C ALA A 178 6.38 6.16 -10.38
N VAL A 179 6.05 7.28 -11.02
CA VAL A 179 5.51 8.46 -10.34
C VAL A 179 4.14 8.16 -9.72
N VAL A 180 3.24 7.52 -10.47
CA VAL A 180 1.89 7.16 -9.99
C VAL A 180 1.97 6.14 -8.85
N LEU A 181 2.90 5.19 -8.91
CA LEU A 181 3.10 4.17 -7.89
C LEU A 181 3.62 4.79 -6.58
N ASN A 182 4.57 5.73 -6.65
CA ASN A 182 5.02 6.49 -5.50
C ASN A 182 3.86 7.31 -4.86
N PHE A 183 3.07 7.98 -5.71
CA PHE A 183 1.91 8.73 -5.26
C PHE A 183 0.89 7.83 -4.54
N PHE A 184 0.59 6.65 -5.11
CA PHE A 184 -0.23 5.63 -4.47
C PHE A 184 0.31 5.24 -3.08
N ALA A 185 1.61 4.95 -2.96
CA ALA A 185 2.23 4.57 -1.70
C ALA A 185 2.11 5.67 -0.63
N TYR A 186 2.33 6.93 -1.01
CA TYR A 186 2.19 8.06 -0.09
C TYR A 186 0.75 8.24 0.40
N MET A 187 -0.22 8.12 -0.50
CA MET A 187 -1.65 8.18 -0.15
C MET A 187 -2.04 7.01 0.76
N ALA A 188 -1.58 5.80 0.48
CA ALA A 188 -1.87 4.62 1.28
C ALA A 188 -1.32 4.75 2.71
N ILE A 189 -0.11 5.26 2.88
CA ILE A 189 0.49 5.48 4.21
C ILE A 189 -0.27 6.57 4.97
N ALA A 190 -0.60 7.69 4.30
CA ALA A 190 -1.33 8.79 4.94
C ALA A 190 -2.74 8.36 5.37
N THR A 191 -3.48 7.64 4.52
CA THR A 191 -4.83 7.15 4.85
C THR A 191 -4.80 6.09 5.95
N SER A 192 -3.80 5.19 5.96
CA SER A 192 -3.64 4.18 7.01
C SER A 192 -3.36 4.84 8.36
N PHE A 193 -2.49 5.86 8.40
CA PHE A 193 -2.21 6.60 9.62
C PHE A 193 -3.46 7.30 10.15
N LEU A 194 -4.20 8.01 9.28
CA LEU A 194 -5.43 8.70 9.68
C LEU A 194 -6.50 7.71 10.14
N GLY A 195 -6.65 6.57 9.47
CA GLY A 195 -7.61 5.53 9.84
C GLY A 195 -7.34 4.93 11.22
N VAL A 196 -6.07 4.60 11.52
CA VAL A 196 -5.68 4.10 12.83
C VAL A 196 -5.87 5.17 13.91
N THR A 197 -5.49 6.42 13.63
CA THR A 197 -5.63 7.52 14.59
C THR A 197 -7.10 7.80 14.91
N LEU A 198 -7.98 7.81 13.90
CA LEU A 198 -9.44 7.98 14.11
C LEU A 198 -10.08 6.81 14.83
N GLY A 199 -9.56 5.59 14.67
CA GLY A 199 -10.04 4.39 15.37
C GLY A 199 -9.67 4.34 16.84
N LEU A 200 -8.74 5.19 17.30
CA LEU A 200 -8.32 5.29 18.70
C LEU A 200 -9.18 6.28 19.51
N PHE A 201 -9.96 7.13 18.87
CA PHE A 201 -10.89 8.10 19.48
C PHE A 201 -12.35 7.65 19.30
#